data_97f3a3bcabc7d0a24575577daeaa7dd3
#
_entry.id   97f3a3bcabc7d0a24575577daeaa7dd3
#
_cell.length_a   1.000
_cell.length_b   1.000
_cell.length_c   1.000
_cell.angle_alpha   90.00
_cell.angle_beta   90.00
_cell.angle_gamma   90.00
#
_symmetry.space_group_name_H-M   'P 1'
#
loop_
_entity.id
_entity.type
_entity.pdbx_description
1 polymer ?
#
loop_
_entity_poly.entity_id
_entity_poly.type
_entity_poly.pdbx_seq_one_letter_code
_entity_poly.pdbx_strand_id
1 'polypeptide(L)'
;MTEVKLDFDKQGGLVPVIVTDYKTGQVLMLAYMNEVSYQLTLETKQMHYWSRSRNELWHKGAISGHFQHVKSIKTDCDQDTLLIAVEQEGAACHTGAYSCFFTDIYDDNQDK
;
A
#
# COMPACT_ATOMS: atom_id res chain seq x y z
N MET A 1 13.27 13.33 17.04
CA MET A 1 12.31 12.75 16.08
C MET A 1 11.10 12.24 16.82
N THR A 2 9.93 12.59 16.36
CA THR A 2 8.68 12.14 16.98
C THR A 2 8.39 10.71 16.54
N GLU A 3 8.22 9.83 17.53
CA GLU A 3 7.84 8.46 17.24
C GLU A 3 6.33 8.36 17.15
N VAL A 4 5.85 7.87 16.01
CA VAL A 4 4.42 7.70 15.76
C VAL A 4 4.06 6.23 15.98
N LYS A 5 3.07 6.01 16.82
CA LYS A 5 2.62 4.68 17.16
C LYS A 5 1.29 4.38 16.48
N LEU A 6 1.29 3.37 15.62
CA LEU A 6 0.07 2.96 14.92
C LEU A 6 -0.84 2.14 15.82
N ASP A 7 -2.13 2.30 15.63
CA ASP A 7 -3.14 1.57 16.40
C ASP A 7 -3.56 0.32 15.62
N PHE A 8 -2.78 -0.75 15.76
CA PHE A 8 -3.11 -2.02 15.11
C PHE A 8 -4.28 -2.73 15.77
N ASP A 9 -4.54 -2.45 17.04
CA ASP A 9 -5.58 -3.17 17.79
C ASP A 9 -6.99 -2.79 17.37
N LYS A 10 -7.17 -1.57 16.88
CA LYS A 10 -8.48 -1.05 16.52
C LYS A 10 -9.17 -1.90 15.45
N GLN A 11 -8.41 -2.49 14.53
CA GLN A 11 -8.94 -3.25 13.41
C GLN A 11 -8.42 -4.69 13.40
N GLY A 12 -8.31 -5.28 14.58
CA GLY A 12 -7.96 -6.70 14.69
C GLY A 12 -6.52 -7.03 14.33
N GLY A 13 -5.61 -6.10 14.54
CA GLY A 13 -4.19 -6.30 14.26
C GLY A 13 -3.75 -5.85 12.89
N LEU A 14 -4.64 -5.28 12.09
CA LEU A 14 -4.35 -4.83 10.73
C LEU A 14 -4.64 -3.35 10.57
N VAL A 15 -3.88 -2.71 9.69
CA VAL A 15 -4.18 -1.34 9.24
C VAL A 15 -4.25 -1.33 7.72
N PRO A 16 -5.21 -0.62 7.13
CA PRO A 16 -5.26 -0.44 5.68
C PRO A 16 -4.15 0.50 5.23
N VAL A 17 -3.65 0.25 4.02
CA VAL A 17 -2.56 1.01 3.44
C VAL A 17 -2.99 1.47 2.04
N ILE A 18 -3.04 2.78 1.84
CA ILE A 18 -3.26 3.38 0.53
C ILE A 18 -1.88 3.62 -0.08
N VAL A 19 -1.64 3.06 -1.26
CA VAL A 19 -0.34 3.15 -1.93
C VAL A 19 -0.46 4.03 -3.14
N THR A 20 0.42 5.04 -3.24
CA THR A 20 0.40 6.01 -4.33
C THR A 20 1.75 6.04 -5.04
N ASP A 21 1.72 6.50 -6.30
CA ASP A 21 2.93 6.81 -7.06
C ASP A 21 3.51 8.13 -6.52
N TYR A 22 4.76 8.11 -6.11
CA TYR A 22 5.36 9.28 -5.46
C TYR A 22 5.52 10.47 -6.41
N LYS A 23 5.56 10.24 -7.71
CA LYS A 23 5.72 11.33 -8.70
C LYS A 23 4.41 11.98 -9.07
N THR A 24 3.35 11.21 -9.18
CA THR A 24 2.06 11.69 -9.71
C THR A 24 0.97 11.79 -8.66
N GLY A 25 1.09 11.07 -7.56
CA GLY A 25 0.04 10.95 -6.56
C GLY A 25 -1.05 9.97 -6.95
N GLN A 26 -0.92 9.30 -8.10
CA GLN A 26 -1.92 8.31 -8.53
C GLN A 26 -2.02 7.19 -7.51
N VAL A 27 -3.25 6.82 -7.13
CA VAL A 27 -3.48 5.69 -6.24
C VAL A 27 -3.23 4.41 -7.02
N LEU A 28 -2.35 3.56 -6.51
CA LEU A 28 -1.96 2.32 -7.18
C LEU A 28 -2.72 1.12 -6.66
N MET A 29 -2.90 1.02 -5.35
CA MET A 29 -3.56 -0.14 -4.75
C MET A 29 -3.92 0.16 -3.29
N LEU A 30 -4.74 -0.69 -2.71
CA LEU A 30 -5.00 -0.71 -1.28
C LEU A 30 -4.70 -2.11 -0.77
N ALA A 31 -4.00 -2.21 0.33
CA ALA A 31 -3.64 -3.48 0.96
C ALA A 31 -3.65 -3.31 2.47
N TYR A 32 -3.17 -4.32 3.19
CA TYR A 32 -3.17 -4.30 4.64
C TYR A 32 -1.79 -4.67 5.17
N MET A 33 -1.45 -4.11 6.32
CA MET A 33 -0.24 -4.46 7.06
C MET A 33 -0.60 -4.87 8.46
N ASN A 34 0.09 -5.89 8.97
CA ASN A 34 0.14 -6.13 10.40
C ASN A 34 1.43 -5.52 10.95
N GLU A 35 1.69 -5.68 12.23
CA GLU A 35 2.87 -5.07 12.84
C GLU A 35 4.16 -5.59 12.24
N VAL A 36 4.23 -6.89 11.92
CA VAL A 36 5.43 -7.51 11.33
C VAL A 36 5.71 -6.97 9.94
N SER A 37 4.70 -6.92 9.06
CA SER A 37 4.89 -6.41 7.71
C SER A 37 5.24 -4.91 7.72
N TYR A 38 4.68 -4.16 8.66
CA TYR A 38 5.01 -2.75 8.83
C TYR A 38 6.48 -2.58 9.22
N GLN A 39 6.97 -3.36 10.19
CA GLN A 39 8.37 -3.29 10.62
C GLN A 39 9.32 -3.66 9.48
N LEU A 40 8.99 -4.69 8.71
CA LEU A 40 9.80 -5.08 7.57
C LEU A 40 9.84 -3.99 6.51
N THR A 41 8.73 -3.30 6.28
CA THR A 41 8.67 -2.19 5.34
C THR A 41 9.60 -1.06 5.80
N LEU A 42 9.62 -0.75 7.10
CA LEU A 42 10.51 0.28 7.64
C LEU A 42 11.98 -0.12 7.50
N GLU A 43 12.30 -1.38 7.73
CA GLU A 43 13.69 -1.87 7.68
C GLU A 43 14.23 -1.95 6.26
N THR A 44 13.44 -2.49 5.33
CA THR A 44 13.90 -2.76 3.97
C THR A 44 13.68 -1.60 3.02
N LYS A 45 12.76 -0.68 3.36
CA LYS A 45 12.27 0.37 2.46
C LYS A 45 11.59 -0.18 1.22
N GLN A 46 11.15 -1.44 1.30
CA GLN A 46 10.32 -2.08 0.28
C GLN A 46 9.01 -2.52 0.91
N MET A 47 7.93 -2.50 0.14
CA MET A 47 6.60 -2.75 0.69
C MET A 47 6.40 -4.22 1.02
N HIS A 48 6.01 -4.46 2.26
CA HIS A 48 5.59 -5.77 2.76
C HIS A 48 4.17 -5.61 3.28
N TYR A 49 3.32 -6.57 2.95
CA TYR A 49 1.91 -6.54 3.33
C TYR A 49 1.51 -7.81 4.05
N TRP A 50 0.35 -7.78 4.67
CA TRP A 50 -0.30 -8.98 5.18
C TRP A 50 -1.44 -9.35 4.24
N SER A 51 -1.35 -10.54 3.65
CA SER A 51 -2.41 -11.05 2.77
C SER A 51 -3.51 -11.65 3.61
N ARG A 52 -4.69 -11.02 3.61
CA ARG A 52 -5.83 -11.51 4.38
C ARG A 52 -6.40 -12.81 3.81
N SER A 53 -6.39 -12.94 2.49
CA SER A 53 -6.93 -14.12 1.82
C SER A 53 -6.06 -15.35 2.04
N ARG A 54 -4.73 -15.18 2.06
CA ARG A 54 -3.78 -16.26 2.25
C ARG A 54 -3.33 -16.42 3.69
N ASN A 55 -3.64 -15.44 4.52
CA ASN A 55 -3.22 -15.39 5.92
C ASN A 55 -1.70 -15.52 6.06
N GLU A 56 -0.97 -14.74 5.26
CA GLU A 56 0.50 -14.81 5.24
C GLU A 56 1.13 -13.47 4.91
N LEU A 57 2.42 -13.35 5.25
CA LEU A 57 3.23 -12.20 4.91
C LEU A 57 3.52 -12.19 3.40
N TRP A 58 3.49 -11.00 2.81
CA TRP A 58 3.69 -10.84 1.36
C TRP A 58 4.67 -9.71 1.10
N HIS A 59 5.84 -10.06 0.53
CA HIS A 59 6.82 -9.08 0.06
C HIS A 59 6.48 -8.74 -1.39
N LYS A 60 5.98 -7.53 -1.61
CA LYS A 60 5.56 -7.07 -2.93
C LYS A 60 6.73 -7.06 -3.89
N GLY A 61 6.63 -7.80 -4.99
CA GLY A 61 7.66 -7.88 -6.01
C GLY A 61 8.61 -9.05 -5.88
N ALA A 62 8.58 -9.80 -4.77
CA ALA A 62 9.54 -10.89 -4.55
C ALA A 62 9.46 -11.97 -5.63
N ILE A 63 8.27 -12.20 -6.19
CA ILE A 63 8.07 -13.18 -7.27
C ILE A 63 7.99 -12.50 -8.62
N SER A 64 7.22 -11.43 -8.73
CA SER A 64 6.96 -10.75 -10.01
C SER A 64 8.09 -9.84 -10.48
N GLY A 65 8.96 -9.41 -9.57
CA GLY A 65 9.96 -8.39 -9.86
C GLY A 65 9.42 -6.96 -9.82
N HIS A 66 8.13 -6.77 -9.57
CA HIS A 66 7.50 -5.46 -9.53
C HIS A 66 7.53 -4.91 -8.11
N PHE A 67 8.72 -4.53 -7.66
CA PHE A 67 8.93 -4.02 -6.31
C PHE A 67 8.33 -2.63 -6.13
N GLN A 68 8.05 -2.28 -4.88
CA GLN A 68 7.60 -0.95 -4.49
C GLN A 68 8.60 -0.39 -3.47
N HIS A 69 9.30 0.65 -3.87
CA HIS A 69 10.32 1.29 -3.02
C HIS A 69 9.71 2.46 -2.28
N VAL A 70 9.79 2.45 -0.96
CA VAL A 70 9.14 3.45 -0.12
C VAL A 70 9.82 4.81 -0.27
N LYS A 71 9.03 5.84 -0.52
CA LYS A 71 9.49 7.23 -0.59
C LYS A 71 8.99 8.06 0.59
N SER A 72 7.76 7.83 1.05
CA SER A 72 7.24 8.49 2.23
C SER A 72 6.14 7.64 2.87
N ILE A 73 6.01 7.77 4.18
CA ILE A 73 4.98 7.07 4.95
C ILE A 73 4.28 8.10 5.82
N LYS A 74 2.96 8.16 5.71
CA LYS A 74 2.12 9.01 6.56
C LYS A 74 1.04 8.18 7.19
N THR A 75 0.58 8.60 8.34
CA THR A 75 -0.61 8.02 8.96
C THR A 75 -1.68 9.10 9.08
N ASP A 76 -2.93 8.67 9.20
CA ASP A 76 -4.04 9.60 9.35
C ASP A 76 -4.18 10.12 10.79
N CYS A 77 -5.21 10.92 11.03
CA CYS A 77 -5.35 11.67 12.29
C CYS A 77 -5.50 10.79 13.52
N ASP A 78 -6.02 9.57 13.38
CA ASP A 78 -6.20 8.63 14.50
C ASP A 78 -5.26 7.41 14.43
N GLN A 79 -4.26 7.47 13.55
CA GLN A 79 -3.16 6.48 13.46
C GLN A 79 -3.61 5.06 13.21
N ASP A 80 -4.64 4.89 12.39
CA ASP A 80 -5.13 3.55 12.04
C ASP A 80 -5.14 3.27 10.54
N THR A 81 -4.61 4.17 9.70
CA THR A 81 -4.52 4.02 8.26
C THR A 81 -3.21 4.62 7.77
N LEU A 82 -2.58 3.97 6.81
CA LEU A 82 -1.32 4.45 6.23
C LEU A 82 -1.53 4.97 4.81
N LEU A 83 -0.80 6.02 4.49
CA LEU A 83 -0.66 6.53 3.12
C LEU A 83 0.82 6.48 2.78
N ILE A 84 1.18 5.62 1.84
CA ILE A 84 2.58 5.39 1.49
C ILE A 84 2.79 5.71 0.02
N ALA A 85 3.72 6.63 -0.26
CA ALA A 85 4.14 6.95 -1.61
C ALA A 85 5.34 6.07 -1.96
N VAL A 86 5.29 5.44 -3.13
CA VAL A 86 6.33 4.50 -3.57
C VAL A 86 6.81 4.83 -4.97
N GLU A 87 8.03 4.35 -5.27
CA GLU A 87 8.50 4.21 -6.62
C GLU A 87 8.15 2.79 -7.08
N GLN A 88 7.24 2.70 -8.06
CA GLN A 88 6.72 1.43 -8.52
C GLN A 88 7.56 0.90 -9.68
N GLU A 89 8.08 -0.30 -9.56
CA GLU A 89 8.71 -1.00 -10.68
C GLU A 89 7.65 -1.86 -11.36
N GLY A 90 7.38 -1.57 -12.63
CA GLY A 90 6.36 -2.30 -13.39
C GLY A 90 4.96 -1.99 -12.91
N ALA A 91 4.11 -2.99 -12.87
CA ALA A 91 2.68 -2.85 -12.56
C ALA A 91 2.40 -3.17 -11.09
N ALA A 92 1.53 -2.38 -10.45
CA ALA A 92 1.11 -2.66 -9.09
C ALA A 92 0.08 -3.80 -9.04
N CYS A 93 -0.75 -3.91 -10.06
CA CYS A 93 -1.83 -4.89 -10.11
C CYS A 93 -1.34 -6.22 -10.71
N HIS A 94 -1.83 -7.34 -10.15
CA HIS A 94 -1.47 -8.67 -10.66
C HIS A 94 -1.97 -8.91 -12.08
N THR A 95 -2.92 -8.10 -12.58
CA THR A 95 -3.40 -8.17 -13.96
C THR A 95 -2.44 -7.57 -14.97
N GLY A 96 -1.39 -6.89 -14.50
CA GLY A 96 -0.47 -6.16 -15.35
C GLY A 96 -0.78 -4.68 -15.49
N ALA A 97 -1.90 -4.22 -14.94
CA ALA A 97 -2.24 -2.80 -14.94
C ALA A 97 -1.38 -2.03 -13.94
N TYR A 98 -0.99 -0.80 -14.28
CA TYR A 98 -0.15 0.02 -13.41
C TYR A 98 -0.84 0.28 -12.08
N SER A 99 -2.12 0.61 -12.10
CA SER A 99 -2.96 0.80 -10.92
C SER A 99 -4.02 -0.30 -10.86
N CYS A 100 -4.39 -0.70 -9.63
CA CYS A 100 -5.51 -1.62 -9.44
C CYS A 100 -6.86 -0.95 -9.73
N PHE A 101 -6.90 0.39 -9.72
CA PHE A 101 -8.14 1.16 -9.86
C PHE A 101 -8.33 1.59 -11.31
N PHE A 102 -8.69 0.64 -12.17
CA PHE A 102 -8.84 0.90 -13.61
C PHE A 102 -10.26 0.65 -14.14
N THR A 103 -11.18 0.24 -13.29
CA THR A 103 -12.57 -0.01 -13.70
C THR A 103 -13.45 1.11 -13.18
N ASP A 104 -14.04 1.87 -14.09
CA ASP A 104 -14.95 2.96 -13.72
C ASP A 104 -16.35 2.42 -13.47
N ILE A 105 -16.94 2.80 -12.35
CA ILE A 105 -18.35 2.58 -12.07
C ILE A 105 -19.14 3.80 -12.56
N TYR A 106 -18.62 4.98 -12.31
CA TYR A 106 -19.22 6.24 -12.70
C TYR A 106 -18.12 7.26 -12.98
N ASP A 107 -18.26 7.97 -14.09
CA ASP A 107 -17.35 9.06 -14.43
C ASP A 107 -18.16 10.11 -15.18
N ASP A 108 -18.33 11.28 -14.57
CA ASP A 108 -19.14 12.37 -15.13
C ASP A 108 -18.63 12.84 -16.48
N ASN A 109 -17.36 12.59 -16.82
CA ASN A 109 -16.75 12.99 -18.07
C ASN A 109 -16.95 12.00 -19.22
N GLN A 110 -17.46 10.80 -18.92
CA GLN A 110 -17.59 9.75 -19.95
C GLN A 110 -18.73 9.98 -20.94
N ASP A 111 -19.71 10.79 -20.55
CA ASP A 111 -20.91 11.02 -21.37
C ASP A 111 -20.74 12.13 -22.41
N LYS A 112 -19.52 12.56 -22.61
CA LYS A 112 -19.22 13.69 -23.51
C LYS A 112 -18.89 13.30 -24.95
#